data_e496108865b7bc094490780dc72d0a8e
#
_entry.id   e496108865b7bc094490780dc72d0a8e
#
_cell.length_a   1.000
_cell.length_b   1.000
_cell.length_c   1.000
_cell.angle_alpha   90.00
_cell.angle_beta   90.00
_cell.angle_gamma   90.00
#
_symmetry.space_group_name_H-M   'P 1'
#
loop_
_entity.id
_entity.type
_entity.pdbx_description
1 polymer ?
#
loop_
_entity_poly.entity_id
_entity_poly.type
_entity_poly.pdbx_seq_one_letter_code
_entity_poly.pdbx_strand_id
1 'polypeptide(L)'
;GLTTDDGAEYEFDVVVDCTGPWSKITGEMVGLNVPIWHTKAEAFFLCPPGKKLDYTFPVLKYPEFYALRAGDNIFICKSHLSMDLNNPMHAGQWDPDKLPATGGTDDYFIDFLLDQLDAKVPGIVDSGLVSSWLSYRAEPKDFLPILGETPVEGYILATGYGGNGVIEAPAASRDLAKLIMRGESTPLLEDWAF
;
A
#
# COMPACT_ATOMS: atom_id res chain seq x y z
N GLY A 1 -17.93 12.21 -15.53
CA GLY A 1 -18.56 12.59 -14.25
C GLY A 1 -18.59 11.47 -13.24
N LEU A 2 -19.07 11.77 -12.06
CA LEU A 2 -19.29 10.78 -10.99
C LEU A 2 -20.59 11.07 -10.25
N THR A 3 -21.18 10.02 -9.67
CA THR A 3 -22.35 10.11 -8.80
C THR A 3 -21.95 9.58 -7.41
N THR A 4 -22.27 10.32 -6.37
CA THR A 4 -22.00 9.94 -4.97
C THR A 4 -23.19 9.18 -4.36
N ASP A 5 -22.96 8.47 -3.26
CA ASP A 5 -23.98 7.62 -2.60
C ASP A 5 -25.22 8.41 -2.13
N ASP A 6 -25.09 9.72 -1.89
CA ASP A 6 -26.20 10.62 -1.59
C ASP A 6 -26.98 11.08 -2.83
N GLY A 7 -26.57 10.59 -4.02
CA GLY A 7 -27.21 10.89 -5.30
C GLY A 7 -26.78 12.21 -5.93
N ALA A 8 -25.75 12.88 -5.41
CA ALA A 8 -25.21 14.07 -6.05
C ALA A 8 -24.42 13.68 -7.31
N GLU A 9 -24.62 14.43 -8.38
CA GLU A 9 -23.96 14.21 -9.67
C GLU A 9 -22.99 15.36 -9.95
N TYR A 10 -21.80 14.97 -10.44
CA TYR A 10 -20.74 15.89 -10.80
C TYR A 10 -20.24 15.60 -12.20
N GLU A 11 -20.10 16.65 -13.02
CA GLU A 11 -19.56 16.55 -14.38
C GLU A 11 -18.11 17.08 -14.39
N PHE A 12 -17.23 16.30 -14.99
CA PHE A 12 -15.81 16.64 -15.16
C PHE A 12 -15.33 16.16 -16.53
N ASP A 13 -14.40 16.89 -17.14
CA ASP A 13 -13.71 16.44 -18.35
C ASP A 13 -12.77 15.26 -18.08
N VAL A 14 -12.18 15.25 -16.87
CA VAL A 14 -11.22 14.23 -16.43
C VAL A 14 -11.54 13.78 -15.00
N VAL A 15 -11.51 12.47 -14.80
CA VAL A 15 -11.57 11.81 -13.49
C VAL A 15 -10.28 11.06 -13.26
N VAL A 16 -9.61 11.35 -12.14
CA VAL A 16 -8.38 10.65 -11.76
C VAL A 16 -8.70 9.66 -10.64
N ASP A 17 -8.55 8.38 -10.93
CA ASP A 17 -8.71 7.31 -9.94
C ASP A 17 -7.42 7.11 -9.15
N CYS A 18 -7.42 7.55 -7.90
CA CYS A 18 -6.36 7.36 -6.92
C CYS A 18 -6.82 6.43 -5.78
N THR A 19 -7.78 5.55 -6.02
CA THR A 19 -8.44 4.76 -4.98
C THR A 19 -7.60 3.59 -4.47
N GLY A 20 -6.38 3.39 -5.00
CA GLY A 20 -5.43 2.40 -4.51
C GLY A 20 -6.01 0.97 -4.54
N PRO A 21 -6.18 0.28 -3.39
CA PRO A 21 -6.75 -1.06 -3.37
C PRO A 21 -8.17 -1.16 -3.97
N TRP A 22 -8.93 -0.08 -3.98
CA TRP A 22 -10.29 -0.01 -4.56
C TRP A 22 -10.29 0.24 -6.07
N SER A 23 -9.14 0.54 -6.69
CA SER A 23 -9.07 0.86 -8.13
C SER A 23 -9.61 -0.25 -9.03
N LYS A 24 -9.63 -1.49 -8.55
CA LYS A 24 -10.27 -2.59 -9.29
C LYS A 24 -11.79 -2.43 -9.34
N ILE A 25 -12.39 -2.04 -8.21
CA ILE A 25 -13.84 -1.83 -8.08
C ILE A 25 -14.25 -0.58 -8.87
N THR A 26 -13.53 0.53 -8.69
CA THR A 26 -13.81 1.78 -9.41
C THR A 26 -13.56 1.65 -10.91
N GLY A 27 -12.54 0.89 -11.32
CA GLY A 27 -12.31 0.53 -12.72
C GLY A 27 -13.47 -0.26 -13.34
N GLU A 28 -14.00 -1.25 -12.61
CA GLU A 28 -15.15 -2.03 -13.06
C GLU A 28 -16.40 -1.16 -13.31
N MET A 29 -16.60 -0.07 -12.56
CA MET A 29 -17.69 0.87 -12.76
C MET A 29 -17.66 1.57 -14.14
N VAL A 30 -16.46 1.67 -14.72
CA VAL A 30 -16.25 2.25 -16.06
C VAL A 30 -15.89 1.19 -17.11
N GLY A 31 -16.03 -0.09 -16.78
CA GLY A 31 -15.77 -1.20 -17.70
C GLY A 31 -14.30 -1.58 -17.87
N LEU A 32 -13.41 -1.10 -16.98
CA LEU A 32 -12.00 -1.46 -16.98
C LEU A 32 -11.72 -2.60 -16.00
N ASN A 33 -10.84 -3.52 -16.41
CA ASN A 33 -10.24 -4.50 -15.50
C ASN A 33 -8.85 -4.05 -15.11
N VAL A 34 -8.73 -3.33 -13.99
CA VAL A 34 -7.45 -2.83 -13.50
C VAL A 34 -6.59 -4.00 -13.00
N PRO A 35 -5.39 -4.23 -13.58
CA PRO A 35 -4.58 -5.43 -13.34
C PRO A 35 -3.76 -5.33 -12.05
N ILE A 36 -4.43 -5.13 -10.92
CA ILE A 36 -3.83 -5.09 -9.59
C ILE A 36 -4.19 -6.32 -8.76
N TRP A 37 -3.28 -6.69 -7.89
CA TRP A 37 -3.45 -7.70 -6.85
C TRP A 37 -3.48 -7.02 -5.49
N HIS A 38 -4.03 -7.70 -4.50
CA HIS A 38 -4.03 -7.21 -3.14
C HIS A 38 -3.08 -8.03 -2.29
N THR A 39 -2.04 -7.40 -1.75
CA THR A 39 -1.15 -8.01 -0.77
C THR A 39 -1.52 -7.54 0.63
N LYS A 40 -1.74 -8.52 1.51
CA LYS A 40 -1.98 -8.26 2.93
C LYS A 40 -0.72 -7.67 3.55
N ALA A 41 -0.82 -6.56 4.24
CA ALA A 41 0.26 -5.92 4.98
C ALA A 41 -0.14 -5.76 6.45
N GLU A 42 0.72 -6.23 7.34
CA GLU A 42 0.51 -6.11 8.77
C GLU A 42 1.54 -5.19 9.39
N ALA A 43 1.08 -4.38 10.32
CA ALA A 43 1.90 -3.41 11.01
C ALA A 43 1.64 -3.47 12.51
N PHE A 44 2.70 -3.31 13.28
CA PHE A 44 2.68 -3.41 14.73
C PHE A 44 3.44 -2.26 15.36
N PHE A 45 2.88 -1.68 16.39
CA PHE A 45 3.58 -0.82 17.32
C PHE A 45 3.92 -1.60 18.57
N LEU A 46 5.20 -1.60 18.92
CA LEU A 46 5.75 -2.36 20.03
C LEU A 46 6.35 -1.41 21.07
N CYS A 47 6.08 -1.70 22.34
CA CYS A 47 6.74 -1.06 23.46
C CYS A 47 7.95 -1.90 23.88
N PRO A 48 9.17 -1.39 23.80
CA PRO A 48 10.35 -2.15 24.22
C PRO A 48 10.31 -2.55 25.70
N PRO A 49 11.04 -3.61 26.10
CA PRO A 49 11.22 -3.95 27.51
C PRO A 49 11.70 -2.75 28.31
N GLY A 50 11.14 -2.51 29.51
CA GLY A 50 11.46 -1.34 30.31
C GLY A 50 10.97 -0.01 29.75
N LYS A 51 10.10 -0.04 28.73
CA LYS A 51 9.52 1.13 28.05
C LYS A 51 10.52 2.03 27.29
N LYS A 52 11.76 1.62 27.16
CA LYS A 52 12.80 2.37 26.45
C LYS A 52 13.94 1.48 26.01
N LEU A 53 14.44 1.70 24.79
CA LEU A 53 15.74 1.19 24.38
C LEU A 53 16.83 2.19 24.73
N ASP A 54 17.93 1.72 25.25
CA ASP A 54 19.09 2.54 25.62
C ASP A 54 19.88 3.04 24.40
N TYR A 55 19.49 2.59 23.22
CA TYR A 55 20.13 2.93 21.95
C TYR A 55 19.08 3.24 20.86
N THR A 56 19.54 3.89 19.80
CA THR A 56 18.77 4.14 18.61
C THR A 56 19.27 3.27 17.47
N PHE A 57 18.38 2.96 16.53
CA PHE A 57 18.73 2.30 15.27
C PHE A 57 18.12 3.06 14.09
N PRO A 58 18.74 3.02 12.91
CA PRO A 58 18.20 3.63 11.72
C PRO A 58 16.95 2.89 11.24
N VAL A 59 16.32 3.39 10.18
CA VAL A 59 15.32 2.61 9.45
C VAL A 59 15.97 1.32 8.96
N LEU A 60 15.39 0.19 9.32
CA LEU A 60 15.80 -1.13 8.90
C LEU A 60 14.87 -1.64 7.80
N LYS A 61 15.43 -1.99 6.65
CA LYS A 61 14.69 -2.58 5.55
C LYS A 61 15.35 -3.90 5.14
N TYR A 62 14.70 -4.98 5.48
CA TYR A 62 15.13 -6.35 5.16
C TYR A 62 14.05 -7.05 4.32
N PRO A 63 14.39 -8.16 3.65
CA PRO A 63 13.37 -8.96 2.97
C PRO A 63 12.23 -9.40 3.90
N GLU A 64 12.55 -9.66 5.18
CA GLU A 64 11.64 -10.19 6.18
C GLU A 64 10.80 -9.09 6.85
N PHE A 65 11.32 -7.87 6.96
CA PHE A 65 10.63 -6.79 7.67
C PHE A 65 11.12 -5.38 7.29
N TYR A 66 10.29 -4.40 7.65
CA TYR A 66 10.63 -3.00 7.70
C TYR A 66 10.39 -2.51 9.13
N ALA A 67 11.38 -1.90 9.77
CA ALA A 67 11.25 -1.41 11.13
C ALA A 67 11.92 -0.05 11.32
N LEU A 68 11.36 0.74 12.23
CA LEU A 68 11.93 2.02 12.65
C LEU A 68 11.56 2.37 14.10
N ARG A 69 12.30 3.29 14.67
CA ARG A 69 11.93 3.92 15.94
C ARG A 69 10.81 4.94 15.69
N ALA A 70 9.75 4.85 16.51
CA ALA A 70 8.62 5.76 16.50
C ALA A 70 8.42 6.34 17.92
N GLY A 71 9.20 7.36 18.25
CA GLY A 71 9.33 7.85 19.63
C GLY A 71 9.98 6.81 20.54
N ASP A 72 9.34 6.47 21.66
CA ASP A 72 9.78 5.41 22.56
C ASP A 72 9.37 4.01 22.09
N ASN A 73 8.51 3.91 21.10
CA ASN A 73 8.04 2.66 20.52
C ASN A 73 8.85 2.25 19.28
N ILE A 74 8.58 1.04 18.83
CA ILE A 74 9.09 0.47 17.59
C ILE A 74 7.92 0.22 16.68
N PHE A 75 8.03 0.70 15.45
CA PHE A 75 7.15 0.30 14.38
C PHE A 75 7.80 -0.81 13.59
N ILE A 76 7.08 -1.90 13.36
CA ILE A 76 7.51 -2.99 12.48
C ILE A 76 6.36 -3.39 11.58
N CYS A 77 6.65 -3.64 10.33
CA CYS A 77 5.66 -4.10 9.36
C CYS A 77 6.27 -5.01 8.30
N LYS A 78 5.40 -5.77 7.68
CA LYS A 78 5.70 -6.55 6.47
C LYS A 78 4.42 -6.80 5.68
N SER A 79 4.55 -6.83 4.36
CA SER A 79 3.56 -7.47 3.50
C SER A 79 3.76 -8.98 3.51
N HIS A 80 2.69 -9.72 3.50
CA HIS A 80 2.71 -11.16 3.24
C HIS A 80 3.03 -11.39 1.76
N LEU A 81 4.25 -11.08 1.38
CA LEU A 81 4.78 -11.48 0.10
C LEU A 81 5.23 -12.92 0.22
N SER A 82 4.32 -13.85 0.03
CA SER A 82 4.78 -15.00 -0.70
C SER A 82 4.93 -14.53 -2.14
N MET A 83 6.10 -14.67 -2.70
CA MET A 83 6.38 -14.44 -4.12
C MET A 83 5.62 -15.43 -5.02
N ASP A 84 4.82 -16.27 -4.43
CA ASP A 84 3.94 -17.19 -5.12
C ASP A 84 2.62 -16.47 -5.44
N LEU A 85 2.62 -15.80 -6.58
CA LEU A 85 1.43 -15.18 -7.17
C LEU A 85 0.30 -16.19 -7.45
N ASN A 86 0.58 -17.49 -7.33
CA ASN A 86 -0.40 -18.55 -7.46
C ASN A 86 -0.98 -18.98 -6.10
N ASN A 87 -0.49 -18.42 -4.99
CA ASN A 87 -1.04 -18.71 -3.69
C ASN A 87 -2.45 -18.10 -3.58
N PRO A 88 -3.50 -18.91 -3.41
CA PRO A 88 -4.87 -18.42 -3.28
C PRO A 88 -5.10 -17.47 -2.10
N MET A 89 -4.22 -17.43 -1.11
CA MET A 89 -4.24 -16.40 -0.05
C MET A 89 -3.91 -14.99 -0.58
N HIS A 90 -3.30 -14.90 -1.77
CA HIS A 90 -3.00 -13.64 -2.46
C HIS A 90 -3.96 -13.35 -3.61
N ALA A 91 -4.68 -14.37 -4.08
CA ALA A 91 -5.65 -14.28 -5.16
C ALA A 91 -7.03 -13.86 -4.63
N GLY A 92 -7.18 -12.60 -4.30
CA GLY A 92 -8.39 -11.89 -4.61
C GLY A 92 -9.75 -12.31 -4.04
N GLN A 93 -9.85 -12.85 -2.83
CA GLN A 93 -11.12 -12.85 -2.09
C GLN A 93 -11.18 -11.71 -1.08
N TRP A 94 -10.49 -10.65 -1.38
CA TRP A 94 -10.42 -9.55 -0.47
C TRP A 94 -11.46 -8.48 -0.82
N ASP A 95 -12.19 -8.08 0.21
CA ASP A 95 -13.16 -7.00 0.15
C ASP A 95 -12.61 -5.82 0.96
N PRO A 96 -12.19 -4.72 0.29
CA PRO A 96 -11.61 -3.59 0.97
C PRO A 96 -12.55 -2.94 1.99
N ASP A 97 -13.86 -3.09 1.81
CA ASP A 97 -14.86 -2.52 2.70
C ASP A 97 -15.04 -3.31 4.01
N LYS A 98 -14.44 -4.50 4.09
CA LYS A 98 -14.47 -5.36 5.29
C LYS A 98 -13.23 -5.32 6.16
N LEU A 99 -12.33 -4.36 5.92
CA LEU A 99 -11.16 -4.20 6.79
C LEU A 99 -11.58 -3.78 8.20
N PRO A 100 -11.07 -4.44 9.25
CA PRO A 100 -11.23 -3.94 10.60
C PRO A 100 -10.49 -2.62 10.78
N ALA A 101 -11.06 -1.69 11.52
CA ALA A 101 -10.44 -0.38 11.80
C ALA A 101 -9.11 -0.51 12.57
N THR A 102 -8.98 -1.54 13.41
CA THR A 102 -7.76 -1.89 14.17
C THR A 102 -7.72 -3.40 14.39
N GLY A 103 -6.52 -3.94 14.56
CA GLY A 103 -6.32 -5.38 14.74
C GLY A 103 -6.47 -6.15 13.44
N GLY A 104 -6.97 -7.38 13.52
CA GLY A 104 -7.12 -8.30 12.38
C GLY A 104 -5.81 -8.89 11.90
N THR A 105 -4.72 -8.65 12.63
CA THR A 105 -3.39 -9.20 12.37
C THR A 105 -3.28 -10.63 12.89
N ASP A 106 -2.37 -11.40 12.29
CA ASP A 106 -2.13 -12.79 12.67
C ASP A 106 -1.12 -12.87 13.82
N ASP A 107 -1.46 -13.54 14.92
CA ASP A 107 -0.59 -13.65 16.10
C ASP A 107 0.76 -14.30 15.77
N TYR A 108 0.78 -15.33 14.93
CA TYR A 108 2.04 -15.97 14.52
C TYR A 108 2.96 -15.03 13.74
N PHE A 109 2.39 -14.03 13.08
CA PHE A 109 3.17 -13.13 12.22
C PHE A 109 3.95 -12.10 13.03
N ILE A 110 3.40 -11.62 14.15
CA ILE A 110 4.16 -10.75 15.06
C ILE A 110 5.33 -11.50 15.68
N ASP A 111 5.14 -12.76 16.10
CA ASP A 111 6.21 -13.58 16.68
C ASP A 111 7.34 -13.78 15.64
N PHE A 112 7.00 -14.12 14.41
CA PHE A 112 7.97 -14.22 13.33
C PHE A 112 8.75 -12.92 13.12
N LEU A 113 8.06 -11.77 13.08
CA LEU A 113 8.70 -10.47 12.88
C LEU A 113 9.60 -10.08 14.06
N LEU A 114 9.19 -10.39 15.28
CA LEU A 114 10.00 -10.15 16.49
C LEU A 114 11.28 -10.96 16.48
N ASP A 115 11.23 -12.24 16.13
CA ASP A 115 12.41 -13.09 16.00
C ASP A 115 13.41 -12.55 14.95
N GLN A 116 12.88 -12.12 13.80
CA GLN A 116 13.72 -11.53 12.74
C GLN A 116 14.35 -10.20 13.18
N LEU A 117 13.60 -9.38 13.89
CA LEU A 117 14.09 -8.09 14.37
C LEU A 117 15.09 -8.26 15.52
N ASP A 118 14.85 -9.15 16.46
CA ASP A 118 15.73 -9.41 17.62
C ASP A 118 17.13 -9.85 17.18
N ALA A 119 17.22 -10.60 16.09
CA ALA A 119 18.50 -10.98 15.47
C ALA A 119 19.33 -9.77 14.99
N LYS A 120 18.71 -8.60 14.80
CA LYS A 120 19.35 -7.36 14.34
C LYS A 120 19.41 -6.28 15.42
N VAL A 121 18.45 -6.29 16.31
CA VAL A 121 18.26 -5.32 17.40
C VAL A 121 18.01 -6.10 18.69
N PRO A 122 19.06 -6.63 19.33
CA PRO A 122 18.91 -7.52 20.48
C PRO A 122 18.13 -6.91 21.65
N GLY A 123 17.30 -7.73 22.29
CA GLY A 123 16.51 -7.34 23.45
C GLY A 123 15.13 -6.80 23.09
N ILE A 124 14.68 -7.01 21.88
CA ILE A 124 13.34 -6.59 21.40
C ILE A 124 12.28 -7.68 21.56
N VAL A 125 12.70 -8.93 21.62
CA VAL A 125 11.78 -10.09 21.65
C VAL A 125 10.72 -10.01 22.76
N ASP A 126 11.06 -9.41 23.89
CA ASP A 126 10.13 -9.22 25.02
C ASP A 126 9.31 -7.92 24.93
N SER A 127 9.23 -7.31 23.77
CA SER A 127 8.45 -6.09 23.56
C SER A 127 6.95 -6.37 23.69
N GLY A 128 6.24 -5.50 24.37
CA GLY A 128 4.79 -5.55 24.46
C GLY A 128 4.11 -4.98 23.21
N LEU A 129 3.04 -5.60 22.77
CA LEU A 129 2.20 -5.06 21.69
C LEU A 129 1.39 -3.85 22.20
N VAL A 130 1.53 -2.70 21.56
CA VAL A 130 0.74 -1.50 21.84
C VAL A 130 -0.48 -1.43 20.96
N SER A 131 -0.30 -1.63 19.66
CA SER A 131 -1.37 -1.67 18.67
C SER A 131 -0.92 -2.39 17.41
N SER A 132 -1.89 -2.90 16.67
CA SER A 132 -1.64 -3.49 15.36
C SER A 132 -2.75 -3.09 14.40
N TRP A 133 -2.46 -3.14 13.11
CA TRP A 133 -3.46 -2.99 12.07
C TRP A 133 -3.08 -3.75 10.82
N LEU A 134 -4.11 -4.10 10.10
CA LEU A 134 -4.05 -4.75 8.81
C LEU A 134 -4.40 -3.75 7.73
N SER A 135 -3.70 -3.80 6.63
CA SER A 135 -4.04 -3.08 5.41
C SER A 135 -3.77 -3.94 4.18
N TYR A 136 -4.26 -3.48 3.05
CA TYR A 136 -3.95 -4.10 1.77
C TYR A 136 -3.26 -3.09 0.86
N ARG A 137 -2.36 -3.60 0.04
CA ARG A 137 -1.66 -2.84 -0.97
C ARG A 137 -2.15 -3.27 -2.33
N ALA A 138 -2.33 -2.31 -3.21
CA ALA A 138 -2.55 -2.56 -4.62
C ALA A 138 -1.19 -2.76 -5.28
N GLU A 139 -0.95 -3.92 -5.85
CA GLU A 139 0.31 -4.23 -6.52
C GLU A 139 0.05 -4.82 -7.91
N PRO A 140 0.52 -4.21 -8.99
CA PRO A 140 0.53 -4.81 -10.31
C PRO A 140 1.51 -5.98 -10.36
N LYS A 141 1.39 -6.83 -11.38
CA LYS A 141 2.19 -8.05 -11.53
C LYS A 141 3.69 -7.78 -11.65
N ASP A 142 4.05 -6.66 -12.24
CA ASP A 142 5.44 -6.21 -12.45
C ASP A 142 5.97 -5.32 -11.31
N PHE A 143 5.13 -5.05 -10.30
CA PHE A 143 5.43 -4.16 -9.18
C PHE A 143 5.69 -2.70 -9.56
N LEU A 144 5.32 -2.29 -10.76
CA LEU A 144 5.37 -0.90 -11.20
C LEU A 144 3.98 -0.27 -11.05
N PRO A 145 3.89 0.99 -10.57
CA PRO A 145 2.62 1.69 -10.53
C PRO A 145 1.96 1.80 -11.90
N ILE A 146 0.64 1.91 -11.92
CA ILE A 146 -0.14 2.21 -13.11
C ILE A 146 -0.48 3.69 -13.08
N LEU A 147 0.01 4.44 -14.04
CA LEU A 147 -0.13 5.89 -14.06
C LEU A 147 -0.40 6.40 -15.48
N GLY A 148 -1.49 7.10 -15.68
CA GLY A 148 -1.80 7.74 -16.96
C GLY A 148 -3.18 7.42 -17.51
N GLU A 149 -3.33 7.66 -18.81
CA GLU A 149 -4.57 7.47 -19.54
C GLU A 149 -4.97 6.00 -19.64
N THR A 150 -6.24 5.76 -19.71
CA THR A 150 -6.82 4.44 -19.93
C THR A 150 -7.58 4.39 -21.25
N PRO A 151 -8.01 3.21 -21.74
CA PRO A 151 -8.89 3.13 -22.90
C PRO A 151 -10.25 3.84 -22.73
N VAL A 152 -10.61 4.25 -21.51
CA VAL A 152 -11.82 5.05 -21.25
C VAL A 152 -11.45 6.52 -21.27
N GLU A 153 -11.97 7.24 -22.26
CA GLU A 153 -11.71 8.67 -22.44
C GLU A 153 -12.03 9.47 -21.18
N GLY A 154 -11.07 10.31 -20.76
CA GLY A 154 -11.20 11.14 -19.56
C GLY A 154 -11.05 10.39 -18.23
N TYR A 155 -10.80 9.07 -18.23
CA TYR A 155 -10.52 8.31 -17.01
C TYR A 155 -9.04 7.96 -16.91
N ILE A 156 -8.41 8.50 -15.89
CA ILE A 156 -6.97 8.39 -15.65
C ILE A 156 -6.73 7.56 -14.39
N LEU A 157 -5.75 6.66 -14.42
CA LEU A 157 -5.35 5.87 -13.27
C LEU A 157 -4.08 6.44 -12.61
N ALA A 158 -4.05 6.38 -11.27
CA ALA A 158 -2.87 6.62 -10.44
C ALA A 158 -2.89 5.63 -9.27
N THR A 159 -2.54 4.39 -9.52
CA THR A 159 -2.70 3.26 -8.60
C THR A 159 -1.51 2.29 -8.65
N GLY A 160 -1.56 1.23 -7.83
CA GLY A 160 -0.57 0.15 -7.91
C GLY A 160 0.78 0.45 -7.28
N TYR A 161 0.88 1.46 -6.43
CA TYR A 161 2.16 1.88 -5.80
C TYR A 161 2.70 0.90 -4.75
N GLY A 162 1.98 -0.16 -4.41
CA GLY A 162 2.40 -1.11 -3.39
C GLY A 162 2.75 -0.45 -2.07
N GLY A 163 3.98 -0.67 -1.59
CA GLY A 163 4.50 -0.08 -0.36
C GLY A 163 5.26 1.24 -0.52
N ASN A 164 5.40 1.75 -1.74
CA ASN A 164 6.28 2.88 -2.06
C ASN A 164 5.54 4.19 -2.33
N GLY A 165 4.21 4.20 -2.31
CA GLY A 165 3.39 5.32 -2.77
C GLY A 165 3.74 6.68 -2.16
N VAL A 166 4.07 6.75 -0.87
CA VAL A 166 4.47 8.01 -0.21
C VAL A 166 5.73 8.62 -0.83
N ILE A 167 6.66 7.77 -1.29
CA ILE A 167 7.93 8.22 -1.88
C ILE A 167 7.73 8.59 -3.35
N GLU A 168 6.91 7.85 -4.07
CA GLU A 168 6.72 7.95 -5.52
C GLU A 168 5.68 9.00 -5.92
N ALA A 169 4.65 9.20 -5.10
CA ALA A 169 3.53 10.09 -5.38
C ALA A 169 3.92 11.53 -5.78
N PRO A 170 4.94 12.19 -5.19
CA PRO A 170 5.30 13.55 -5.59
C PRO A 170 5.77 13.66 -7.04
N ALA A 171 6.56 12.69 -7.52
CA ALA A 171 7.02 12.66 -8.90
C ALA A 171 5.87 12.28 -9.85
N ALA A 172 5.14 11.23 -9.51
CA ALA A 172 3.99 10.75 -10.26
C ALA A 172 2.91 11.85 -10.45
N SER A 173 2.55 12.54 -9.36
CA SER A 173 1.53 13.62 -9.41
C SER A 173 1.97 14.79 -10.27
N ARG A 174 3.26 15.17 -10.21
CA ARG A 174 3.80 16.24 -11.07
C ARG A 174 3.69 15.89 -12.55
N ASP A 175 4.02 14.66 -12.91
CA ASP A 175 4.05 14.24 -14.30
C ASP A 175 2.62 13.99 -14.80
N LEU A 176 1.73 13.46 -13.95
CA LEU A 176 0.30 13.35 -14.26
C LEU A 176 -0.36 14.71 -14.47
N ALA A 177 0.01 15.72 -13.67
CA ALA A 177 -0.48 17.09 -13.86
C ALA A 177 -0.06 17.69 -15.21
N LYS A 178 1.14 17.37 -15.70
CA LYS A 178 1.57 17.81 -17.04
C LYS A 178 0.74 17.14 -18.14
N LEU A 179 0.49 15.85 -18.00
CA LEU A 179 -0.37 15.12 -18.93
C LEU A 179 -1.77 15.76 -19.00
N ILE A 180 -2.42 15.96 -17.86
CA ILE A 180 -3.79 16.49 -17.79
C ILE A 180 -3.85 17.94 -18.29
N MET A 181 -2.91 18.79 -17.90
CA MET A 181 -2.98 20.22 -18.18
C MET A 181 -2.43 20.59 -19.56
N ARG A 182 -1.55 19.76 -20.14
CA ARG A 182 -0.79 20.12 -21.34
C ARG A 182 -0.74 19.04 -22.41
N GLY A 183 -1.22 17.82 -22.11
CA GLY A 183 -1.07 16.66 -22.98
C GLY A 183 0.39 16.18 -23.12
N GLU A 184 1.25 16.53 -22.17
CA GLU A 184 2.67 16.18 -22.20
C GLU A 184 2.88 14.79 -21.57
N SER A 185 3.34 13.82 -22.35
CA SER A 185 3.86 12.55 -21.82
C SER A 185 5.27 12.74 -21.25
N THR A 186 5.63 11.88 -20.31
CA THR A 186 6.98 11.83 -19.73
C THR A 186 7.45 10.37 -19.72
N PRO A 187 8.77 10.11 -19.63
CA PRO A 187 9.27 8.73 -19.56
C PRO A 187 8.62 7.92 -18.42
N LEU A 188 8.32 8.55 -17.29
CA LEU A 188 7.66 7.90 -16.18
C LEU A 188 6.22 7.43 -16.55
N LEU A 189 5.48 8.27 -17.27
CA LEU A 189 4.13 7.92 -17.74
C LEU A 189 4.17 6.84 -18.81
N GLU A 190 5.20 6.83 -19.65
CA GLU A 190 5.39 5.79 -20.67
C GLU A 190 5.74 4.44 -20.05
N ASP A 191 6.60 4.43 -19.02
CA ASP A 191 7.02 3.23 -18.32
C ASP A 191 5.91 2.64 -17.43
N TRP A 192 5.00 3.49 -16.91
CA TRP A 192 3.94 3.11 -15.98
C TRP A 192 2.54 3.15 -16.60
N ALA A 193 2.45 3.13 -17.92
CA ALA A 193 1.17 3.15 -18.64
C ALA A 193 0.29 1.94 -18.31
N PHE A 194 -1.04 2.16 -18.43
CA PHE A 194 -2.05 1.11 -18.24
C PHE A 194 -1.93 -0.02 -19.27
#